data_d26845ad529f086b7e597044a271bbad
#
_entry.id   d26845ad529f086b7e597044a271bbad
#
_cell.length_a   1.000
_cell.length_b   1.000
_cell.length_c   1.000
_cell.angle_alpha   90.00
_cell.angle_beta   90.00
_cell.angle_gamma   90.00
#
_symmetry.space_group_name_H-M   'P 1'
#
loop_
_entity.id
_entity.type
_entity.pdbx_description
1 polymer ?
#
loop_
_entity_poly.entity_id
_entity_poly.type
_entity_poly.pdbx_seq_one_letter_code
_entity_poly.pdbx_strand_id
1 'polypeptide(L)'
;MSNINSFTNRDPRYGWLAEWFQPERVLLNYAQVLLNPLVYALEGAVGGVQRRWRRERRRRLVGRSYDMASELARVLPQRSSVLDVGCGSGFIAHHLSALLGARVAGIDVRKNVDAPIDYAAFDGVQFPAADESFDAVLLCYVLHHAQDQPAFLREVMRVLRGGGLVVVYEDIPEAAWDATACRVHDRAWRARTGPCTFRLWEGWRHVFTSAGFEVVSVRSLSRWRNLTHPVRRGLYVLRAPDRPPFNS
;
A
#
# COMPACT_ATOMS: atom_id res chain seq x y z
N MET A 1 -15.29 17.17 -12.91
CA MET A 1 -14.19 17.45 -11.94
C MET A 1 -14.87 17.71 -10.60
N SER A 2 -15.13 16.68 -9.82
CA SER A 2 -15.73 16.78 -8.48
C SER A 2 -14.66 17.22 -7.49
N ASN A 3 -14.99 18.22 -6.74
CA ASN A 3 -14.20 19.04 -5.86
C ASN A 3 -13.46 18.23 -4.77
N ILE A 4 -12.20 17.87 -5.01
CA ILE A 4 -11.31 17.20 -4.03
C ILE A 4 -11.18 18.07 -2.75
N ASN A 5 -11.33 19.40 -2.87
CA ASN A 5 -11.30 20.31 -1.73
C ASN A 5 -12.47 20.15 -0.75
N SER A 6 -13.59 19.56 -1.17
CA SER A 6 -14.76 19.43 -0.30
C SER A 6 -14.63 18.30 0.74
N PHE A 7 -13.74 17.32 0.50
CA PHE A 7 -13.59 16.17 1.38
C PHE A 7 -12.63 16.45 2.55
N THR A 8 -11.53 17.17 2.28
CA THR A 8 -10.54 17.52 3.31
C THR A 8 -11.03 18.56 4.32
N ASN A 9 -12.07 19.33 3.96
CA ASN A 9 -12.62 20.41 4.79
C ASN A 9 -13.79 19.97 5.69
N ARG A 10 -14.34 18.76 5.51
CA ARG A 10 -15.53 18.31 6.27
C ARG A 10 -15.21 17.49 7.51
N ASP A 11 -14.03 16.88 7.60
CA ASP A 11 -13.61 16.15 8.81
C ASP A 11 -12.49 16.93 9.52
N PRO A 12 -12.76 17.47 10.72
CA PRO A 12 -11.77 18.24 11.50
C PRO A 12 -10.48 17.44 11.78
N ARG A 13 -10.55 16.10 11.74
CA ARG A 13 -9.40 15.21 11.91
C ARG A 13 -8.41 15.27 10.75
N TYR A 14 -8.87 15.72 9.58
CA TYR A 14 -8.08 15.76 8.34
C TYR A 14 -8.01 17.15 7.69
N GLY A 15 -8.56 18.20 8.33
CA GLY A 15 -8.55 19.58 7.82
C GLY A 15 -7.16 20.10 7.47
N TRP A 16 -6.12 19.58 8.13
CA TRP A 16 -4.71 19.86 7.87
C TRP A 16 -4.17 19.21 6.58
N LEU A 17 -4.91 18.24 5.97
CA LEU A 17 -4.49 17.61 4.71
C LEU A 17 -4.52 18.58 3.53
N ALA A 18 -5.48 19.51 3.49
CA ALA A 18 -5.62 20.48 2.41
C ALA A 18 -4.37 21.37 2.24
N GLU A 19 -3.65 21.66 3.33
CA GLU A 19 -2.41 22.45 3.30
C GLU A 19 -1.21 21.68 2.73
N TRP A 20 -1.30 20.35 2.60
CA TRP A 20 -0.19 19.46 2.26
C TRP A 20 -0.16 19.05 0.79
N PHE A 21 -1.27 19.22 0.07
CA PHE A 21 -1.39 18.80 -1.34
C PHE A 21 -0.95 19.85 -2.35
N GLN A 22 -0.21 20.86 -1.90
CA GLN A 22 0.41 21.83 -2.79
C GLN A 22 1.71 21.25 -3.36
N PRO A 23 1.88 21.11 -4.69
CA PRO A 23 3.05 20.49 -5.32
C PRO A 23 4.39 21.10 -4.90
N GLU A 24 4.40 22.41 -4.65
CA GLU A 24 5.56 23.15 -4.18
C GLU A 24 6.02 22.77 -2.76
N ARG A 25 5.13 22.24 -1.93
CA ARG A 25 5.45 21.80 -0.56
C ARG A 25 5.98 20.37 -0.49
N VAL A 26 5.79 19.57 -1.53
CA VAL A 26 6.27 18.20 -1.59
C VAL A 26 7.81 18.16 -1.52
N LEU A 27 8.50 19.02 -2.26
CA LEU A 27 9.97 19.16 -2.22
C LEU A 27 10.49 19.63 -0.86
N LEU A 28 9.83 20.62 -0.24
CA LEU A 28 10.16 21.09 1.10
C LEU A 28 9.96 20.01 2.16
N ASN A 29 8.92 19.20 2.03
CA ASN A 29 8.68 18.06 2.92
C ASN A 29 9.76 16.99 2.78
N TYR A 30 10.27 16.74 1.59
CA TYR A 30 11.37 15.80 1.36
C TYR A 30 12.70 16.33 1.90
N ALA A 31 13.01 17.61 1.75
CA ALA A 31 14.19 18.23 2.33
C ALA A 31 14.17 18.18 3.87
N GLN A 32 13.01 18.44 4.48
CA GLN A 32 12.83 18.31 5.92
C GLN A 32 13.01 16.87 6.43
N VAL A 33 12.65 15.84 5.63
CA VAL A 33 12.89 14.43 6.00
C VAL A 33 14.36 14.10 6.13
N LEU A 34 15.22 14.67 5.28
CA LEU A 34 16.68 14.44 5.32
C LEU A 34 17.37 15.20 6.45
N LEU A 35 16.89 16.40 6.78
CA LEU A 35 17.47 17.24 7.84
C LEU A 35 16.94 16.90 9.24
N ASN A 36 15.73 16.35 9.33
CA ASN A 36 15.11 16.03 10.61
C ASN A 36 15.86 15.05 11.51
N PRO A 37 16.58 14.00 11.04
CA PRO A 37 17.37 13.15 11.95
C PRO A 37 18.46 13.91 12.70
N LEU A 38 19.08 14.88 12.06
CA LEU A 38 20.08 15.75 12.67
C LEU A 38 19.45 16.74 13.66
N VAL A 39 18.33 17.35 13.27
CA VAL A 39 17.57 18.26 14.13
C VAL A 39 17.01 17.53 15.35
N TYR A 40 16.51 16.30 15.19
CA TYR A 40 15.97 15.50 16.31
C TYR A 40 17.03 14.95 17.25
N ALA A 41 18.25 14.66 16.76
CA ALA A 41 19.37 14.31 17.62
C ALA A 41 19.77 15.48 18.56
N LEU A 42 19.60 16.71 18.09
CA LEU A 42 19.85 17.93 18.86
C LEU A 42 18.67 18.34 19.77
N GLU A 43 17.43 18.03 19.37
CA GLU A 43 16.20 18.39 20.09
C GLU A 43 15.69 17.29 21.05
N GLY A 44 16.35 16.13 21.13
CA GLY A 44 15.94 14.95 21.94
C GLY A 44 15.86 15.18 23.46
N ALA A 45 16.10 16.39 23.94
CA ALA A 45 16.08 16.76 25.35
C ALA A 45 14.72 17.32 25.84
N VAL A 46 13.72 17.54 24.99
CA VAL A 46 12.46 18.21 25.39
C VAL A 46 11.22 17.42 24.95
N GLY A 47 10.41 16.95 25.90
CA GLY A 47 9.21 16.12 25.70
C GLY A 47 8.09 16.70 24.77
N GLY A 48 8.18 17.98 24.37
CA GLY A 48 7.33 18.60 23.35
C GLY A 48 7.64 18.11 21.93
N VAL A 49 8.88 17.71 21.69
CA VAL A 49 9.41 17.28 20.40
C VAL A 49 8.83 15.93 19.96
N GLN A 50 8.69 14.97 20.89
CA GLN A 50 8.09 13.66 20.57
C GLN A 50 6.64 13.77 20.07
N ARG A 51 5.83 14.66 20.64
CA ARG A 51 4.45 14.90 20.20
C ARG A 51 4.41 15.53 18.81
N ARG A 52 5.28 16.53 18.55
CA ARG A 52 5.41 17.17 17.23
C ARG A 52 5.91 16.18 16.18
N TRP A 53 6.90 15.34 16.51
CA TRP A 53 7.42 14.30 15.62
C TRP A 53 6.37 13.25 15.26
N ARG A 54 5.59 12.74 16.25
CA ARG A 54 4.49 11.80 16.00
C ARG A 54 3.44 12.40 15.07
N ARG A 55 3.08 13.67 15.29
CA ARG A 55 2.12 14.41 14.48
C ARG A 55 2.64 14.58 13.06
N GLU A 56 3.90 14.94 12.88
CA GLU A 56 4.53 15.16 11.59
C GLU A 56 4.71 13.83 10.82
N ARG A 57 5.14 12.77 11.50
CA ARG A 57 5.21 11.42 10.92
C ARG A 57 3.84 10.95 10.42
N ARG A 58 2.79 11.19 11.18
CA ARG A 58 1.42 10.84 10.80
C ARG A 58 0.97 11.63 9.56
N ARG A 59 1.24 12.93 9.49
CA ARG A 59 0.94 13.77 8.33
C ARG A 59 1.58 13.23 7.05
N ARG A 60 2.85 12.88 7.09
CA ARG A 60 3.59 12.33 5.93
C ARG A 60 3.05 10.99 5.49
N LEU A 61 2.73 10.14 6.44
CA LEU A 61 2.14 8.84 6.16
C LEU A 61 0.83 9.00 5.38
N VAL A 62 -0.04 9.91 5.85
CA VAL A 62 -1.33 10.17 5.21
C VAL A 62 -1.17 10.77 3.82
N GLY A 63 -0.26 11.74 3.62
CA GLY A 63 0.00 12.34 2.32
C GLY A 63 0.48 11.33 1.28
N ARG A 64 1.43 10.46 1.65
CA ARG A 64 1.92 9.39 0.78
C ARG A 64 0.81 8.39 0.42
N SER A 65 -0.04 8.06 1.39
CA SER A 65 -1.15 7.15 1.17
C SER A 65 -2.18 7.72 0.21
N TYR A 66 -2.40 9.04 0.24
CA TYR A 66 -3.25 9.72 -0.74
C TYR A 66 -2.68 9.67 -2.15
N ASP A 67 -1.37 9.93 -2.31
CA ASP A 67 -0.71 9.84 -3.63
C ASP A 67 -0.85 8.43 -4.22
N MET A 68 -0.65 7.40 -3.39
CA MET A 68 -0.84 6.00 -3.80
C MET A 68 -2.30 5.71 -4.12
N ALA A 69 -3.24 6.13 -3.28
CA ALA A 69 -4.67 5.94 -3.53
C ALA A 69 -5.12 6.64 -4.83
N SER A 70 -4.59 7.84 -5.11
CA SER A 70 -4.86 8.57 -6.36
C SER A 70 -4.32 7.84 -7.60
N GLU A 71 -3.19 7.16 -7.49
CA GLU A 71 -2.65 6.33 -8.56
C GLU A 71 -3.47 5.05 -8.77
N LEU A 72 -3.85 4.38 -7.68
CA LEU A 72 -4.72 3.20 -7.68
C LEU A 72 -6.11 3.49 -8.27
N ALA A 73 -6.67 4.66 -7.95
CA ALA A 73 -7.97 5.08 -8.46
C ALA A 73 -8.02 5.27 -9.99
N ARG A 74 -6.86 5.33 -10.66
CA ARG A 74 -6.80 5.41 -12.13
C ARG A 74 -6.90 4.05 -12.81
N VAL A 75 -6.67 2.97 -12.09
CA VAL A 75 -6.65 1.60 -12.63
C VAL A 75 -7.79 0.75 -12.11
N LEU A 76 -8.43 1.16 -11.02
CA LEU A 76 -9.54 0.44 -10.41
C LEU A 76 -10.89 0.97 -10.88
N PRO A 77 -11.91 0.11 -11.05
CA PRO A 77 -13.26 0.52 -11.41
C PRO A 77 -13.90 1.38 -10.31
N GLN A 78 -14.72 2.34 -10.72
CA GLN A 78 -15.57 3.10 -9.80
C GLN A 78 -16.58 2.19 -9.11
N ARG A 79 -16.92 2.47 -7.85
CA ARG A 79 -17.93 1.75 -7.04
C ARG A 79 -17.62 0.26 -6.85
N SER A 80 -16.38 -0.16 -7.06
CA SER A 80 -15.96 -1.54 -6.85
C SER A 80 -15.85 -1.90 -5.37
N SER A 81 -15.98 -3.20 -5.04
CA SER A 81 -15.62 -3.73 -3.72
C SER A 81 -14.13 -4.07 -3.72
N VAL A 82 -13.34 -3.46 -2.85
CA VAL A 82 -11.87 -3.60 -2.84
C VAL A 82 -11.38 -4.11 -1.48
N LEU A 83 -10.46 -5.06 -1.48
CA LEU A 83 -9.75 -5.53 -0.30
C LEU A 83 -8.29 -5.04 -0.31
N ASP A 84 -7.91 -4.27 0.70
CA ASP A 84 -6.51 -3.84 0.93
C ASP A 84 -5.84 -4.83 1.90
N VAL A 85 -5.01 -5.73 1.37
CA VAL A 85 -4.31 -6.76 2.15
C VAL A 85 -2.96 -6.23 2.62
N GLY A 86 -2.70 -6.35 3.91
CA GLY A 86 -1.56 -5.68 4.54
C GLY A 86 -1.75 -4.16 4.59
N CYS A 87 -2.97 -3.72 4.91
CA CYS A 87 -3.38 -2.32 4.84
C CYS A 87 -2.61 -1.38 5.79
N GLY A 88 -1.84 -1.91 6.71
CA GLY A 88 -1.01 -1.15 7.64
C GLY A 88 -1.82 -0.19 8.51
N SER A 89 -1.66 1.11 8.26
CA SER A 89 -2.41 2.16 8.97
C SER A 89 -3.81 2.40 8.39
N GLY A 90 -4.16 1.80 7.25
CA GLY A 90 -5.46 1.90 6.59
C GLY A 90 -5.70 3.18 5.78
N PHE A 91 -4.73 4.10 5.70
CA PHE A 91 -4.95 5.38 4.99
C PHE A 91 -5.07 5.22 3.47
N ILE A 92 -4.46 4.21 2.85
CA ILE A 92 -4.64 3.92 1.42
C ILE A 92 -6.11 3.53 1.18
N ALA A 93 -6.62 2.56 1.93
CA ALA A 93 -8.01 2.12 1.85
C ALA A 93 -9.00 3.27 2.08
N HIS A 94 -8.75 4.10 3.12
CA HIS A 94 -9.58 5.25 3.45
C HIS A 94 -9.69 6.26 2.29
N HIS A 95 -8.55 6.67 1.72
CA HIS A 95 -8.54 7.62 0.62
C HIS A 95 -9.13 7.02 -0.66
N LEU A 96 -8.83 5.76 -0.92
CA LEU A 96 -9.32 5.06 -2.09
C LEU A 96 -10.86 4.92 -2.07
N SER A 97 -11.43 4.62 -0.90
CA SER A 97 -12.89 4.58 -0.71
C SER A 97 -13.53 5.91 -1.12
N ALA A 98 -12.94 7.03 -0.70
CA ALA A 98 -13.44 8.36 -1.05
C ALA A 98 -13.28 8.69 -2.55
N LEU A 99 -12.13 8.32 -3.15
CA LEU A 99 -11.82 8.62 -4.55
C LEU A 99 -12.67 7.81 -5.54
N LEU A 100 -12.97 6.56 -5.22
CA LEU A 100 -13.73 5.65 -6.07
C LEU A 100 -15.24 5.65 -5.78
N GLY A 101 -15.67 6.22 -4.63
CA GLY A 101 -17.03 5.96 -4.14
C GLY A 101 -17.26 4.46 -3.89
N ALA A 102 -16.21 3.75 -3.50
CA ALA A 102 -16.10 2.31 -3.41
C ALA A 102 -16.17 1.84 -1.94
N ARG A 103 -16.59 0.58 -1.73
CA ARG A 103 -16.40 -0.10 -0.46
C ARG A 103 -14.97 -0.65 -0.42
N VAL A 104 -14.11 -0.11 0.44
CA VAL A 104 -12.75 -0.61 0.64
C VAL A 104 -12.59 -1.13 2.06
N ALA A 105 -12.36 -2.44 2.19
CA ALA A 105 -12.03 -3.09 3.45
C ALA A 105 -10.52 -3.31 3.56
N GLY A 106 -9.97 -3.28 4.76
CA GLY A 106 -8.57 -3.56 5.03
C GLY A 106 -8.38 -4.78 5.91
N ILE A 107 -7.36 -5.58 5.63
CA ILE A 107 -6.89 -6.64 6.53
C ILE A 107 -5.38 -6.52 6.78
N ASP A 108 -4.95 -6.84 7.99
CA ASP A 108 -3.53 -6.81 8.36
C ASP A 108 -3.29 -7.79 9.53
N VAL A 109 -2.06 -8.26 9.70
CA VAL A 109 -1.65 -9.06 10.87
C VAL A 109 -1.59 -8.22 12.17
N ARG A 110 -1.64 -6.89 12.04
CA ARG A 110 -1.71 -5.95 13.17
C ARG A 110 -3.10 -6.00 13.81
N LYS A 111 -3.17 -5.70 15.11
CA LYS A 111 -4.45 -5.70 15.84
C LYS A 111 -5.28 -4.44 15.63
N ASN A 112 -4.64 -3.33 15.25
CA ASN A 112 -5.26 -2.01 15.18
C ASN A 112 -4.86 -1.29 13.88
N VAL A 113 -5.76 -0.47 13.39
CA VAL A 113 -5.62 0.42 12.26
C VAL A 113 -5.85 1.87 12.70
N ASP A 114 -5.17 2.84 12.05
CA ASP A 114 -5.28 4.27 12.43
C ASP A 114 -6.40 4.99 11.68
N ALA A 115 -6.73 4.56 10.46
CA ALA A 115 -7.77 5.15 9.63
C ALA A 115 -9.15 4.55 9.94
N PRO A 116 -10.25 5.30 9.77
CA PRO A 116 -11.61 4.80 9.95
C PRO A 116 -12.05 4.01 8.70
N ILE A 117 -11.70 2.75 8.65
CA ILE A 117 -12.05 1.81 7.58
C ILE A 117 -12.73 0.56 8.16
N ASP A 118 -13.42 -0.19 7.30
CA ASP A 118 -13.84 -1.55 7.60
C ASP A 118 -12.57 -2.43 7.69
N TYR A 119 -12.29 -2.99 8.88
CA TYR A 119 -11.01 -3.62 9.18
C TYR A 119 -11.19 -4.96 9.90
N ALA A 120 -10.38 -5.94 9.50
CA ALA A 120 -10.23 -7.19 10.22
C ALA A 120 -8.74 -7.55 10.39
N ALA A 121 -8.37 -8.01 11.58
CA ALA A 121 -7.06 -8.64 11.78
C ALA A 121 -7.10 -10.09 11.27
N PHE A 122 -5.97 -10.57 10.69
CA PHE A 122 -5.84 -11.95 10.24
C PHE A 122 -4.48 -12.55 10.65
N ASP A 123 -4.33 -13.85 10.45
CA ASP A 123 -3.14 -14.60 10.87
C ASP A 123 -1.96 -14.53 9.88
N GLY A 124 -2.13 -13.85 8.75
CA GLY A 124 -1.14 -13.80 7.66
C GLY A 124 -1.28 -14.94 6.66
N VAL A 125 -2.23 -15.86 6.83
CA VAL A 125 -2.44 -17.04 6.00
C VAL A 125 -3.81 -17.03 5.35
N GLN A 126 -4.89 -17.07 6.15
CA GLN A 126 -6.26 -17.13 5.67
C GLN A 126 -6.95 -15.78 5.76
N PHE A 127 -7.51 -15.30 4.64
CA PHE A 127 -8.23 -14.03 4.62
C PHE A 127 -9.62 -14.18 5.24
N PRO A 128 -10.01 -13.32 6.21
CA PRO A 128 -11.32 -13.34 6.85
C PRO A 128 -12.39 -12.72 5.92
N ALA A 129 -12.53 -13.30 4.75
CA ALA A 129 -13.42 -12.84 3.69
C ALA A 129 -14.02 -14.05 2.96
N ALA A 130 -15.27 -13.89 2.50
CA ALA A 130 -15.94 -14.92 1.72
C ALA A 130 -15.33 -15.03 0.31
N ASP A 131 -15.53 -16.17 -0.33
CA ASP A 131 -15.19 -16.39 -1.72
C ASP A 131 -15.90 -15.36 -2.61
N GLU A 132 -15.25 -14.93 -3.69
CA GLU A 132 -15.82 -14.06 -4.72
C GLU A 132 -16.53 -12.79 -4.17
N SER A 133 -15.98 -12.21 -3.10
CA SER A 133 -16.59 -11.06 -2.41
C SER A 133 -16.05 -9.71 -2.88
N PHE A 134 -14.91 -9.69 -3.60
CA PHE A 134 -14.27 -8.47 -4.04
C PHE A 134 -14.04 -8.40 -5.54
N ASP A 135 -14.20 -7.18 -6.10
CA ASP A 135 -13.88 -6.87 -7.50
C ASP A 135 -12.40 -6.61 -7.70
N ALA A 136 -11.70 -6.18 -6.63
CA ALA A 136 -10.27 -5.95 -6.66
C ALA A 136 -9.59 -6.23 -5.32
N VAL A 137 -8.30 -6.60 -5.39
CA VAL A 137 -7.40 -6.77 -4.23
C VAL A 137 -6.16 -5.91 -4.42
N LEU A 138 -5.73 -5.24 -3.34
CA LEU A 138 -4.49 -4.47 -3.28
C LEU A 138 -3.45 -5.21 -2.46
N LEU A 139 -2.23 -5.27 -2.99
CA LEU A 139 -1.04 -5.83 -2.33
C LEU A 139 0.06 -4.76 -2.35
N CYS A 140 -0.01 -3.82 -1.39
CA CYS A 140 0.92 -2.70 -1.34
C CYS A 140 2.10 -2.99 -0.41
N TYR A 141 3.21 -3.49 -0.95
CA TYR A 141 4.43 -3.84 -0.20
C TYR A 141 4.19 -4.93 0.86
N VAL A 142 3.42 -5.94 0.53
CA VAL A 142 3.05 -7.03 1.44
C VAL A 142 3.53 -8.40 0.96
N LEU A 143 3.55 -8.63 -0.35
CA LEU A 143 3.78 -9.98 -0.88
C LEU A 143 5.22 -10.47 -0.61
N HIS A 144 6.21 -9.57 -0.54
CA HIS A 144 7.56 -9.96 -0.14
C HIS A 144 7.68 -10.42 1.33
N HIS A 145 6.68 -10.13 2.18
CA HIS A 145 6.60 -10.64 3.54
C HIS A 145 5.90 -12.00 3.64
N ALA A 146 5.12 -12.40 2.62
CA ALA A 146 4.43 -13.68 2.61
C ALA A 146 5.43 -14.84 2.54
N GLN A 147 5.38 -15.74 3.55
CA GLN A 147 6.31 -16.87 3.64
C GLN A 147 5.97 -17.96 2.60
N ASP A 148 4.69 -18.18 2.34
CA ASP A 148 4.17 -19.01 1.25
C ASP A 148 3.41 -18.14 0.25
N GLN A 149 4.16 -17.55 -0.71
CA GLN A 149 3.56 -16.68 -1.74
C GLN A 149 2.52 -17.40 -2.61
N PRO A 150 2.72 -18.68 -3.02
CA PRO A 150 1.68 -19.44 -3.70
C PRO A 150 0.39 -19.58 -2.90
N ALA A 151 0.46 -19.95 -1.60
CA ALA A 151 -0.71 -20.06 -0.75
C ALA A 151 -1.41 -18.71 -0.57
N PHE A 152 -0.64 -17.63 -0.36
CA PHE A 152 -1.15 -16.28 -0.24
C PHE A 152 -1.90 -15.83 -1.51
N LEU A 153 -1.34 -16.11 -2.69
CA LEU A 153 -1.98 -15.78 -3.97
C LEU A 153 -3.21 -16.66 -4.26
N ARG A 154 -3.29 -17.90 -3.73
CA ARG A 154 -4.53 -18.70 -3.77
C ARG A 154 -5.65 -18.04 -2.95
N GLU A 155 -5.34 -17.47 -1.78
CA GLU A 155 -6.31 -16.71 -0.99
C GLU A 155 -6.77 -15.44 -1.71
N VAL A 156 -5.84 -14.71 -2.36
CA VAL A 156 -6.18 -13.58 -3.23
C VAL A 156 -7.15 -14.03 -4.33
N MET A 157 -6.86 -15.13 -5.01
CA MET A 157 -7.71 -15.69 -6.05
C MET A 157 -9.08 -16.13 -5.51
N ARG A 158 -9.13 -16.71 -4.32
CA ARG A 158 -10.38 -17.18 -3.69
C ARG A 158 -11.36 -16.03 -3.43
N VAL A 159 -10.87 -14.92 -2.87
CA VAL A 159 -11.72 -13.79 -2.50
C VAL A 159 -12.12 -12.90 -3.68
N LEU A 160 -11.41 -12.99 -4.81
CA LEU A 160 -11.71 -12.25 -6.03
C LEU A 160 -12.87 -12.89 -6.79
N ARG A 161 -13.72 -12.04 -7.36
CA ARG A 161 -14.67 -12.43 -8.40
C ARG A 161 -13.94 -12.79 -9.69
N GLY A 162 -14.57 -13.61 -10.55
CA GLY A 162 -14.04 -13.89 -11.89
C GLY A 162 -13.76 -12.60 -12.66
N GLY A 163 -12.62 -12.52 -13.35
CA GLY A 163 -12.17 -11.31 -14.05
C GLY A 163 -11.72 -10.14 -13.14
N GLY A 164 -11.75 -10.31 -11.82
CA GLY A 164 -11.35 -9.30 -10.83
C GLY A 164 -9.87 -8.89 -10.95
N LEU A 165 -9.53 -7.70 -10.45
CA LEU A 165 -8.20 -7.12 -10.57
C LEU A 165 -7.37 -7.29 -9.31
N VAL A 166 -6.05 -7.50 -9.47
CA VAL A 166 -5.07 -7.37 -8.39
C VAL A 166 -4.10 -6.25 -8.74
N VAL A 167 -3.92 -5.31 -7.84
CA VAL A 167 -2.90 -4.26 -8.00
C VAL A 167 -1.80 -4.49 -6.97
N VAL A 168 -0.58 -4.71 -7.47
CA VAL A 168 0.58 -5.06 -6.64
C VAL A 168 1.63 -3.96 -6.75
N TYR A 169 2.06 -3.43 -5.60
CA TYR A 169 3.27 -2.62 -5.47
C TYR A 169 4.35 -3.44 -4.79
N GLU A 170 5.53 -3.55 -5.43
CA GLU A 170 6.66 -4.26 -4.84
C GLU A 170 7.99 -3.54 -5.08
N ASP A 171 8.89 -3.66 -4.12
CA ASP A 171 10.27 -3.20 -4.26
C ASP A 171 11.05 -4.14 -5.17
N ILE A 172 11.77 -3.55 -6.14
CA ILE A 172 12.54 -4.30 -7.15
C ILE A 172 14.03 -4.06 -6.92
N PRO A 173 14.80 -5.07 -6.50
CA PRO A 173 16.24 -4.97 -6.26
C PRO A 173 17.06 -4.94 -7.59
N GLU A 174 16.76 -3.96 -8.47
CA GLU A 174 17.31 -3.88 -9.82
C GLU A 174 18.78 -3.47 -9.83
N ALA A 175 19.18 -2.53 -8.97
CA ALA A 175 20.56 -2.09 -8.82
C ALA A 175 21.14 -2.52 -7.47
N ALA A 176 22.46 -2.48 -7.31
CA ALA A 176 23.16 -2.82 -6.06
C ALA A 176 22.65 -2.01 -4.86
N TRP A 177 22.31 -0.75 -5.08
CA TRP A 177 21.69 0.11 -4.07
C TRP A 177 20.31 -0.41 -3.65
N ASP A 178 19.44 -0.74 -4.60
CA ASP A 178 18.10 -1.27 -4.33
C ASP A 178 18.21 -2.58 -3.54
N ALA A 179 19.11 -3.49 -3.95
CA ALA A 179 19.38 -4.74 -3.26
C ALA A 179 19.88 -4.52 -1.81
N THR A 180 20.70 -3.48 -1.59
CA THR A 180 21.17 -3.14 -0.24
C THR A 180 20.03 -2.62 0.62
N ALA A 181 19.18 -1.74 0.09
CA ALA A 181 18.01 -1.24 0.80
C ALA A 181 17.01 -2.36 1.13
N CYS A 182 16.78 -3.30 0.21
CA CYS A 182 15.97 -4.50 0.46
C CYS A 182 16.55 -5.38 1.57
N ARG A 183 17.89 -5.57 1.63
CA ARG A 183 18.54 -6.30 2.74
C ARG A 183 18.38 -5.60 4.09
N VAL A 184 18.48 -4.26 4.12
CA VAL A 184 18.24 -3.48 5.33
C VAL A 184 16.80 -3.61 5.78
N HIS A 185 15.85 -3.55 4.85
CA HIS A 185 14.43 -3.77 5.11
C HIS A 185 14.19 -5.17 5.69
N ASP A 186 14.71 -6.23 5.05
CA ASP A 186 14.59 -7.61 5.54
C ASP A 186 15.10 -7.74 6.98
N ARG A 187 16.28 -7.19 7.29
CA ARG A 187 16.82 -7.23 8.66
C ARG A 187 15.91 -6.56 9.68
N ALA A 188 15.31 -5.43 9.33
CA ALA A 188 14.41 -4.67 10.20
C ALA A 188 13.09 -5.39 10.47
N TRP A 189 12.59 -6.18 9.52
CA TRP A 189 11.28 -6.82 9.59
C TRP A 189 11.33 -8.32 9.90
N ARG A 190 12.46 -8.98 9.67
CA ARG A 190 12.64 -10.44 9.82
C ARG A 190 12.12 -11.02 11.14
N ALA A 191 12.30 -10.31 12.25
CA ALA A 191 11.82 -10.75 13.55
C ALA A 191 10.28 -10.73 13.68
N ARG A 192 9.58 -10.01 12.81
CA ARG A 192 8.12 -9.83 12.85
C ARG A 192 7.38 -10.63 11.79
N THR A 193 7.95 -10.73 10.61
CA THR A 193 7.30 -11.31 9.42
C THR A 193 8.06 -12.50 8.84
N GLY A 194 9.19 -12.90 9.43
CA GLY A 194 10.11 -13.85 8.81
C GLY A 194 10.94 -13.19 7.71
N PRO A 195 11.76 -13.97 6.96
CA PRO A 195 12.59 -13.45 5.89
C PRO A 195 11.76 -12.89 4.73
N CYS A 196 12.14 -11.72 4.23
CA CYS A 196 11.50 -11.10 3.07
C CYS A 196 12.03 -11.69 1.75
N THR A 197 11.14 -11.95 0.79
CA THR A 197 11.51 -12.46 -0.53
C THR A 197 11.28 -11.40 -1.59
N PHE A 198 12.32 -10.60 -1.90
CA PHE A 198 12.31 -9.64 -3.00
C PHE A 198 12.70 -10.32 -4.32
N ARG A 199 12.10 -9.87 -5.42
CA ARG A 199 12.34 -10.43 -6.76
C ARG A 199 12.58 -9.32 -7.78
N LEU A 200 13.30 -9.65 -8.86
CA LEU A 200 13.37 -8.83 -10.07
C LEU A 200 12.03 -8.90 -10.84
N TRP A 201 11.89 -8.07 -11.85
CA TRP A 201 10.69 -7.94 -12.69
C TRP A 201 10.13 -9.29 -13.20
N GLU A 202 10.99 -10.09 -13.80
CA GLU A 202 10.59 -11.39 -14.36
C GLU A 202 10.28 -12.42 -13.26
N GLY A 203 10.97 -12.33 -12.11
CA GLY A 203 10.66 -13.18 -10.97
C GLY A 203 9.25 -12.94 -10.42
N TRP A 204 8.82 -11.67 -10.31
CA TRP A 204 7.46 -11.34 -9.93
C TRP A 204 6.45 -11.76 -11.01
N ARG A 205 6.75 -11.48 -12.28
CA ARG A 205 5.92 -11.92 -13.40
C ARG A 205 5.68 -13.43 -13.35
N HIS A 206 6.74 -14.21 -13.17
CA HIS A 206 6.65 -15.67 -13.07
C HIS A 206 5.76 -16.10 -11.88
N VAL A 207 5.93 -15.49 -10.71
CA VAL A 207 5.08 -15.79 -9.52
C VAL A 207 3.60 -15.54 -9.84
N PHE A 208 3.26 -14.43 -10.48
CA PHE A 208 1.87 -14.11 -10.80
C PHE A 208 1.28 -15.04 -11.86
N THR A 209 2.01 -15.29 -12.95
CA THR A 209 1.53 -16.19 -14.02
C THR A 209 1.42 -17.65 -13.55
N SER A 210 2.35 -18.11 -12.71
CA SER A 210 2.29 -19.45 -12.10
C SER A 210 1.11 -19.59 -11.11
N ALA A 211 0.65 -18.49 -10.52
CA ALA A 211 -0.56 -18.47 -9.69
C ALA A 211 -1.86 -18.34 -10.50
N GLY A 212 -1.78 -18.31 -11.83
CA GLY A 212 -2.94 -18.27 -12.73
C GLY A 212 -3.45 -16.85 -13.07
N PHE A 213 -2.71 -15.79 -12.72
CA PHE A 213 -3.08 -14.43 -13.08
C PHE A 213 -2.55 -14.02 -14.45
N GLU A 214 -3.34 -13.28 -15.22
CA GLU A 214 -2.88 -12.53 -16.38
C GLU A 214 -2.19 -11.24 -15.92
N VAL A 215 -1.00 -10.94 -16.42
CA VAL A 215 -0.32 -9.66 -16.18
C VAL A 215 -0.77 -8.64 -17.23
N VAL A 216 -1.74 -7.79 -16.86
CA VAL A 216 -2.36 -6.78 -17.75
C VAL A 216 -1.41 -5.62 -18.03
N SER A 217 -0.73 -5.13 -17.00
CA SER A 217 0.25 -4.04 -17.16
C SER A 217 1.32 -4.07 -16.09
N VAL A 218 2.50 -3.55 -16.44
CA VAL A 218 3.64 -3.37 -15.54
C VAL A 218 4.19 -1.96 -15.74
N ARG A 219 4.38 -1.25 -14.63
CA ARG A 219 4.98 0.09 -14.64
C ARG A 219 6.14 0.18 -13.67
N SER A 220 7.23 0.75 -14.12
CA SER A 220 8.37 1.11 -13.27
C SER A 220 8.12 2.45 -12.61
N LEU A 221 8.26 2.50 -11.28
CA LEU A 221 8.13 3.71 -10.50
C LEU A 221 9.50 4.17 -10.01
N SER A 222 9.75 5.48 -10.10
CA SER A 222 11.01 6.07 -9.68
C SER A 222 11.33 5.80 -8.22
N ARG A 223 12.59 5.44 -7.94
CA ARG A 223 13.11 5.28 -6.57
C ARG A 223 13.00 6.56 -5.74
N TRP A 224 13.06 7.71 -6.39
CA TRP A 224 13.02 9.02 -5.75
C TRP A 224 11.64 9.43 -5.24
N ARG A 225 10.59 8.67 -5.54
CA ARG A 225 9.25 8.88 -4.96
C ARG A 225 9.20 8.69 -3.44
N ASN A 226 10.17 7.98 -2.88
CA ASN A 226 10.30 7.80 -1.44
C ASN A 226 11.76 7.93 -1.03
N LEU A 227 12.17 9.11 -0.62
CA LEU A 227 13.56 9.40 -0.22
C LEU A 227 13.99 8.68 1.06
N THR A 228 13.04 8.28 1.91
CA THR A 228 13.35 7.50 3.13
C THR A 228 13.61 6.03 2.84
N HIS A 229 13.17 5.54 1.67
CA HIS A 229 13.41 4.19 1.19
C HIS A 229 13.51 4.23 -0.35
N PRO A 230 14.66 4.73 -0.88
CA PRO A 230 14.82 5.02 -2.30
C PRO A 230 15.14 3.75 -3.10
N VAL A 231 14.15 2.89 -3.26
CA VAL A 231 14.20 1.64 -4.03
C VAL A 231 13.37 1.77 -5.30
N ARG A 232 13.80 1.13 -6.39
CA ARG A 232 12.99 0.96 -7.60
C ARG A 232 11.73 0.16 -7.25
N ARG A 233 10.58 0.57 -7.79
CA ARG A 233 9.30 -0.11 -7.51
C ARG A 233 8.62 -0.55 -8.77
N GLY A 234 7.99 -1.72 -8.68
CA GLY A 234 7.08 -2.25 -9.69
C GLY A 234 5.64 -2.04 -9.26
N LEU A 235 4.85 -1.52 -10.18
CA LEU A 235 3.39 -1.53 -10.13
C LEU A 235 2.90 -2.52 -11.16
N TYR A 236 2.26 -3.59 -10.72
CA TYR A 236 1.65 -4.61 -11.56
C TYR A 236 0.13 -4.51 -11.45
N VAL A 237 -0.55 -4.59 -12.57
CA VAL A 237 -2.00 -4.81 -12.63
C VAL A 237 -2.22 -6.21 -13.19
N LEU A 238 -2.86 -7.04 -12.41
CA LEU A 238 -3.14 -8.43 -12.76
C LEU A 238 -4.64 -8.62 -12.90
N ARG A 239 -5.06 -9.63 -13.66
CA ARG A 239 -6.45 -10.05 -13.78
C ARG A 239 -6.58 -11.51 -13.40
N ALA A 240 -7.58 -11.81 -12.58
CA ALA A 240 -8.00 -13.17 -12.32
C ALA A 240 -8.68 -13.76 -13.59
N PRO A 241 -8.58 -15.07 -13.84
CA PRO A 241 -9.33 -15.70 -14.91
C PRO A 241 -10.83 -15.54 -14.70
N ASP A 242 -11.57 -15.47 -15.81
CA ASP A 242 -13.02 -15.56 -15.78
C ASP A 242 -13.42 -16.94 -15.24
N ARG A 243 -14.35 -16.98 -14.30
CA ARG A 243 -14.92 -18.23 -13.84
C ARG A 243 -16.19 -18.50 -14.63
N PRO A 244 -16.43 -19.75 -15.08
CA PRO A 244 -17.72 -20.06 -15.69
C PRO A 244 -18.83 -19.74 -14.68
N PRO A 245 -19.98 -19.23 -15.14
CA PRO A 245 -21.13 -19.02 -14.25
C PRO A 245 -21.43 -20.35 -13.56
N PHE A 246 -21.63 -20.31 -12.24
CA PHE A 246 -22.08 -21.48 -11.51
C PHE A 246 -23.36 -22.00 -12.18
N ASN A 247 -23.29 -23.19 -12.79
CA ASN A 247 -24.48 -23.92 -13.16
C ASN A 247 -25.19 -24.31 -11.85
N SER A 248 -26.18 -23.51 -11.49
CA SER A 248 -27.11 -23.78 -10.39
C SER A 248 -28.02 -24.96 -10.71
#